data_fde1c94be774bd14beb6227c20f6fcf7
#
_entry.id   fde1c94be774bd14beb6227c20f6fcf7
#
_cell.length_a   1.000
_cell.length_b   1.000
_cell.length_c   1.000
_cell.angle_alpha   90.00
_cell.angle_beta   90.00
_cell.angle_gamma   90.00
#
_symmetry.space_group_name_H-M   'P 1'
#
loop_
_entity.id
_entity.type
_entity.pdbx_description
1 polymer ?
#
loop_
_entity_poly.entity_id
_entity_poly.type
_entity_poly.pdbx_seq_one_letter_code
_entity_poly.pdbx_strand_id
1 'polypeptide(L)'
;MRRVWVRELAGWFGALAIALITTAQVASSARSHLLFRDADSLVVAMFARSALSGEPMDWAMSSVLFLPETAVFAGLDLMLALDVNGLLAVHAVINMLALYGALRLVAGRRREGGAPVAWALIGLAVFCVIAMTETSASRDALELASLQLTTTYYAGTVVAVVLSVGLVRRVIDRESVGVGLLVALGATAAISTLSNPLYAAWATVPIALMLALLVIRSRRRLRLGVLLLTLLAGTALGILGRIPLQAWIANTGAGYVQPERWVESLAYYAGLTTDRLSTPGGVLGTLIVLALLVLAMVRTARAAGEGSRFVAAIAWIMPVVVVIGAIALGTHAARYLQPVMFAPVLALVAVPGTVRIPLRLRSLVAGIAAALLAIGGILSIPRLAVSAEVADTDLLCVTEWVDESGRTGAGQFWTVRLPKLHLDDPAQLVQVDHELRGYAWLVDRHDFDVGGVTFLVEDAQTVPWSLPAPAVPDEVIDCGRYRILDLGDTVLPLGPQR
;
A
#
# COMPACT_ATOMS: atom_id res chain seq x y z
N MET A 1 36.42 1.42 -5.57
CA MET A 1 35.33 1.27 -4.57
C MET A 1 34.73 2.60 -4.16
N ARG A 2 35.51 3.63 -3.78
CA ARG A 2 35.00 4.93 -3.27
C ARG A 2 33.95 5.62 -4.17
N ARG A 3 34.12 5.64 -5.50
CA ARG A 3 33.16 6.25 -6.46
C ARG A 3 31.83 5.49 -6.60
N VAL A 4 31.76 4.21 -6.23
CA VAL A 4 30.51 3.42 -6.31
C VAL A 4 29.63 3.79 -5.13
N TRP A 5 30.15 3.81 -3.91
CA TRP A 5 29.43 4.20 -2.70
C TRP A 5 28.83 5.61 -2.77
N VAL A 6 29.61 6.58 -3.25
CA VAL A 6 29.13 7.97 -3.42
C VAL A 6 27.89 8.03 -4.33
N ARG A 7 27.88 7.24 -5.40
CA ARG A 7 26.72 7.23 -6.32
C ARG A 7 25.49 6.56 -5.72
N GLU A 8 25.66 5.47 -5.00
CA GLU A 8 24.54 4.80 -4.31
C GLU A 8 23.97 5.74 -3.24
N LEU A 9 24.81 6.38 -2.42
CA LEU A 9 24.38 7.37 -1.44
C LEU A 9 23.65 8.55 -2.11
N ALA A 10 24.21 9.11 -3.18
CA ALA A 10 23.54 10.18 -3.93
C ALA A 10 22.18 9.71 -4.49
N GLY A 11 22.07 8.43 -4.88
CA GLY A 11 20.80 7.82 -5.30
C GLY A 11 19.78 7.79 -4.16
N TRP A 12 20.19 7.37 -2.97
CA TRP A 12 19.30 7.34 -1.80
C TRP A 12 18.88 8.72 -1.32
N PHE A 13 19.79 9.72 -1.32
CA PHE A 13 19.42 11.11 -1.03
C PHE A 13 18.47 11.69 -2.05
N GLY A 14 18.69 11.41 -3.36
CA GLY A 14 17.74 11.81 -4.39
C GLY A 14 16.38 11.14 -4.23
N ALA A 15 16.35 9.86 -3.87
CA ALA A 15 15.10 9.13 -3.60
C ALA A 15 14.37 9.70 -2.37
N LEU A 16 15.09 10.03 -1.30
CA LEU A 16 14.52 10.67 -0.12
C LEU A 16 13.90 12.03 -0.47
N ALA A 17 14.58 12.85 -1.25
CA ALA A 17 14.03 14.13 -1.68
C ALA A 17 12.76 13.96 -2.53
N ILE A 18 12.75 13.01 -3.49
CA ILE A 18 11.59 12.68 -4.31
C ILE A 18 10.44 12.18 -3.42
N ALA A 19 10.72 11.28 -2.47
CA ALA A 19 9.74 10.74 -1.54
C ALA A 19 9.10 11.85 -0.68
N LEU A 20 9.91 12.75 -0.10
CA LEU A 20 9.43 13.89 0.69
C LEU A 20 8.54 14.84 -0.13
N ILE A 21 8.98 15.21 -1.35
CA ILE A 21 8.20 16.06 -2.24
C ILE A 21 6.84 15.42 -2.56
N THR A 22 6.85 14.12 -2.90
CA THR A 22 5.62 13.41 -3.26
C THR A 22 4.68 13.26 -2.08
N THR A 23 5.21 12.82 -0.92
CA THR A 23 4.41 12.65 0.30
C THR A 23 3.80 13.98 0.74
N ALA A 24 4.59 15.06 0.77
CA ALA A 24 4.08 16.39 1.12
C ALA A 24 3.00 16.88 0.14
N GLN A 25 3.17 16.64 -1.17
CA GLN A 25 2.18 17.02 -2.17
C GLN A 25 0.88 16.25 -2.00
N VAL A 26 0.94 14.93 -1.79
CA VAL A 26 -0.24 14.07 -1.58
C VAL A 26 -0.91 14.38 -0.24
N ALA A 27 -0.13 14.56 0.83
CA ALA A 27 -0.63 14.95 2.15
C ALA A 27 -1.30 16.33 2.18
N SER A 28 -0.98 17.21 1.23
CA SER A 28 -1.61 18.54 1.09
C SER A 28 -2.72 18.58 0.02
N SER A 29 -3.22 17.44 -0.43
CA SER A 29 -4.30 17.29 -1.41
C SER A 29 -5.52 16.60 -0.80
N ALA A 30 -6.59 16.41 -1.56
CA ALA A 30 -7.75 15.64 -1.11
C ALA A 30 -7.40 14.18 -0.75
N ARG A 31 -6.27 13.65 -1.26
CA ARG A 31 -5.74 12.32 -0.92
C ARG A 31 -5.22 12.23 0.52
N SER A 32 -5.03 13.36 1.22
CA SER A 32 -4.68 13.38 2.66
C SER A 32 -5.67 12.56 3.50
N HIS A 33 -6.95 12.55 3.11
CA HIS A 33 -7.96 11.73 3.75
C HIS A 33 -7.57 10.24 3.80
N LEU A 34 -7.10 9.67 2.68
CA LEU A 34 -6.65 8.27 2.63
C LEU A 34 -5.35 8.02 3.41
N LEU A 35 -4.55 9.06 3.60
CA LEU A 35 -3.28 8.93 4.31
C LEU A 35 -3.46 8.96 5.84
N PHE A 36 -4.38 9.79 6.35
CA PHE A 36 -4.48 10.09 7.77
C PHE A 36 -5.83 9.77 8.43
N ARG A 37 -6.93 9.62 7.65
CA ARG A 37 -8.29 9.60 8.21
C ARG A 37 -9.17 8.44 7.74
N ASP A 38 -8.83 7.79 6.65
CA ASP A 38 -9.62 6.68 6.11
C ASP A 38 -9.56 5.47 7.03
N ALA A 39 -10.71 4.95 7.44
CA ALA A 39 -10.83 3.89 8.45
C ALA A 39 -10.00 2.64 8.11
N ASP A 40 -9.93 2.24 6.83
CA ASP A 40 -9.09 1.14 6.38
C ASP A 40 -7.59 1.46 6.52
N SER A 41 -7.20 2.73 6.32
CA SER A 41 -5.80 3.16 6.39
C SER A 41 -5.22 3.11 7.80
N LEU A 42 -6.06 3.17 8.82
CA LEU A 42 -5.65 3.27 10.23
C LEU A 42 -5.40 1.90 10.88
N VAL A 43 -5.79 0.79 10.23
CA VAL A 43 -5.71 -0.54 10.84
C VAL A 43 -4.29 -0.93 11.24
N VAL A 44 -3.29 -0.57 10.44
CA VAL A 44 -1.88 -0.89 10.74
C VAL A 44 -1.40 -0.18 12.00
N ALA A 45 -1.78 1.09 12.19
CA ALA A 45 -1.43 1.86 13.39
C ALA A 45 -2.09 1.26 14.64
N MET A 46 -3.38 0.94 14.58
CA MET A 46 -4.12 0.32 15.69
C MET A 46 -3.56 -1.06 16.02
N PHE A 47 -3.32 -1.91 15.01
CA PHE A 47 -2.77 -3.25 15.20
C PHE A 47 -1.34 -3.21 15.77
N ALA A 48 -0.51 -2.26 15.30
CA ALA A 48 0.85 -2.08 15.82
C ALA A 48 0.82 -1.66 17.31
N ARG A 49 -0.04 -0.73 17.70
CA ARG A 49 -0.17 -0.29 19.09
C ARG A 49 -0.73 -1.38 19.99
N SER A 50 -1.75 -2.14 19.54
CA SER A 50 -2.23 -3.33 20.25
C SER A 50 -1.11 -4.35 20.45
N ALA A 51 -0.23 -4.57 19.43
CA ALA A 51 0.90 -5.47 19.58
C ALA A 51 1.96 -4.94 20.55
N LEU A 52 2.09 -3.63 20.72
CA LEU A 52 3.06 -2.99 21.62
C LEU A 52 2.55 -2.84 23.07
N SER A 53 1.23 -2.88 23.30
CA SER A 53 0.65 -2.81 24.65
C SER A 53 1.05 -4.03 25.50
N GLY A 54 1.38 -5.15 24.87
CA GLY A 54 1.73 -6.40 25.55
C GLY A 54 0.51 -7.17 26.07
N GLU A 55 -0.70 -6.72 25.77
CA GLU A 55 -1.93 -7.43 26.08
C GLU A 55 -2.20 -8.56 25.09
N PRO A 56 -2.98 -9.58 25.49
CA PRO A 56 -3.41 -10.62 24.56
C PRO A 56 -4.15 -10.02 23.37
N MET A 57 -3.81 -10.44 22.17
CA MET A 57 -4.42 -9.96 20.93
C MET A 57 -5.37 -11.03 20.36
N ASP A 58 -6.60 -10.64 20.04
CA ASP A 58 -7.54 -11.44 19.25
C ASP A 58 -8.14 -10.61 18.12
N TRP A 59 -7.33 -10.34 17.11
CA TRP A 59 -7.70 -9.48 16.00
C TRP A 59 -8.59 -10.18 14.96
N ALA A 60 -9.69 -9.52 14.59
CA ALA A 60 -10.53 -9.87 13.44
C ALA A 60 -9.97 -9.21 12.18
N MET A 61 -8.99 -9.82 11.53
CA MET A 61 -8.35 -9.29 10.33
C MET A 61 -9.10 -9.63 9.05
N SER A 62 -8.84 -8.88 7.98
CA SER A 62 -9.23 -9.23 6.62
C SER A 62 -8.38 -10.40 6.08
N SER A 63 -8.56 -10.72 4.79
CA SER A 63 -7.64 -11.63 4.08
C SER A 63 -6.21 -11.09 4.03
N VAL A 64 -5.97 -9.83 4.38
CA VAL A 64 -4.65 -9.20 4.46
C VAL A 64 -4.30 -8.97 5.92
N LEU A 65 -3.11 -9.44 6.35
CA LEU A 65 -2.63 -9.37 7.71
C LEU A 65 -1.67 -8.19 7.96
N PHE A 66 -1.25 -7.49 6.93
CA PHE A 66 -0.38 -6.30 6.97
C PHE A 66 0.91 -6.47 7.80
N LEU A 67 1.47 -7.69 7.89
CA LEU A 67 2.58 -7.99 8.80
C LEU A 67 3.84 -7.15 8.58
N PRO A 68 4.35 -6.95 7.33
CA PRO A 68 5.52 -6.10 7.12
C PRO A 68 5.25 -4.63 7.45
N GLU A 69 4.07 -4.13 7.09
CA GLU A 69 3.65 -2.76 7.34
C GLU A 69 3.53 -2.49 8.84
N THR A 70 2.91 -3.42 9.58
CA THR A 70 2.79 -3.35 11.05
C THR A 70 4.15 -3.38 11.72
N ALA A 71 5.06 -4.26 11.29
CA ALA A 71 6.40 -4.33 11.86
C ALA A 71 7.19 -3.02 11.64
N VAL A 72 7.06 -2.38 10.47
CA VAL A 72 7.68 -1.09 10.20
C VAL A 72 7.05 0.00 11.05
N PHE A 73 5.72 0.06 11.14
CA PHE A 73 5.01 1.06 11.93
C PHE A 73 5.35 0.95 13.42
N ALA A 74 5.30 -0.26 13.98
CA ALA A 74 5.67 -0.51 15.37
C ALA A 74 7.12 -0.11 15.67
N GLY A 75 8.05 -0.41 14.75
CA GLY A 75 9.43 0.02 14.86
C GLY A 75 9.59 1.54 14.88
N LEU A 76 8.80 2.26 14.07
CA LEU A 76 8.78 3.73 14.06
C LEU A 76 8.18 4.30 15.35
N ASP A 77 7.06 3.75 15.81
CA ASP A 77 6.38 4.16 17.04
C ASP A 77 7.30 4.03 18.27
N LEU A 78 8.08 2.94 18.35
CA LEU A 78 9.07 2.74 19.40
C LEU A 78 10.30 3.68 19.32
N MET A 79 10.64 4.16 18.11
CA MET A 79 11.88 4.93 17.90
C MET A 79 11.64 6.44 17.84
N LEU A 80 10.46 6.88 17.47
CA LEU A 80 10.13 8.27 17.19
C LEU A 80 9.04 8.75 18.14
N ALA A 81 9.29 9.85 18.83
CA ALA A 81 8.27 10.50 19.66
C ALA A 81 7.39 11.42 18.78
N LEU A 82 6.62 10.81 17.88
CA LEU A 82 5.69 11.51 16.99
C LEU A 82 4.26 11.05 17.29
N ASP A 83 3.31 11.91 16.98
CA ASP A 83 1.90 11.53 16.93
C ASP A 83 1.62 10.53 15.78
N VAL A 84 0.42 9.97 15.77
CA VAL A 84 0.02 8.96 14.77
C VAL A 84 0.17 9.47 13.34
N ASN A 85 -0.28 10.68 13.07
CA ASN A 85 -0.23 11.26 11.73
C ASN A 85 1.22 11.51 11.28
N GLY A 86 2.09 11.96 12.19
CA GLY A 86 3.52 12.07 11.96
C GLY A 86 4.16 10.73 11.63
N LEU A 87 3.80 9.66 12.37
CA LEU A 87 4.25 8.30 12.09
C LEU A 87 3.76 7.79 10.73
N LEU A 88 2.49 8.03 10.37
CA LEU A 88 1.93 7.70 9.06
C LEU A 88 2.65 8.44 7.93
N ALA A 89 2.98 9.72 8.14
CA ALA A 89 3.75 10.52 7.17
C ALA A 89 5.17 9.98 6.97
N VAL A 90 5.87 9.62 8.05
CA VAL A 90 7.20 8.99 7.97
C VAL A 90 7.12 7.62 7.31
N HIS A 91 6.12 6.81 7.64
CA HIS A 91 5.89 5.51 7.02
C HIS A 91 5.67 5.63 5.50
N ALA A 92 4.92 6.65 5.05
CA ALA A 92 4.72 6.93 3.62
C ALA A 92 6.05 7.20 2.90
N VAL A 93 6.95 7.99 3.50
CA VAL A 93 8.30 8.24 2.97
C VAL A 93 9.09 6.93 2.90
N ILE A 94 9.03 6.08 3.92
CA ILE A 94 9.72 4.78 3.96
C ILE A 94 9.20 3.85 2.87
N ASN A 95 7.89 3.81 2.62
CA ASN A 95 7.30 3.02 1.54
C ASN A 95 7.87 3.41 0.17
N MET A 96 8.05 4.72 -0.08
CA MET A 96 8.65 5.21 -1.33
C MET A 96 10.14 4.89 -1.42
N LEU A 97 10.88 4.96 -0.30
CA LEU A 97 12.28 4.55 -0.25
C LEU A 97 12.45 3.05 -0.47
N ALA A 98 11.55 2.23 0.09
CA ALA A 98 11.54 0.78 -0.14
C ALA A 98 11.28 0.46 -1.62
N LEU A 99 10.33 1.17 -2.26
CA LEU A 99 10.08 1.06 -3.70
C LEU A 99 11.31 1.47 -4.52
N TYR A 100 12.01 2.56 -4.14
CA TYR A 100 13.28 2.92 -4.78
C TYR A 100 14.32 1.80 -4.67
N GLY A 101 14.51 1.22 -3.49
CA GLY A 101 15.43 0.11 -3.26
C GLY A 101 15.12 -1.09 -4.17
N ALA A 102 13.83 -1.44 -4.29
CA ALA A 102 13.37 -2.50 -5.17
C ALA A 102 13.62 -2.16 -6.66
N LEU A 103 13.29 -0.96 -7.13
CA LEU A 103 13.58 -0.47 -8.49
C LEU A 103 15.09 -0.46 -8.76
N ARG A 104 15.90 -0.05 -7.76
CA ARG A 104 17.37 -0.07 -7.86
C ARG A 104 17.90 -1.49 -8.03
N LEU A 105 17.32 -2.47 -7.36
CA LEU A 105 17.65 -3.89 -7.56
C LEU A 105 17.27 -4.35 -8.97
N VAL A 106 16.06 -4.00 -9.44
CA VAL A 106 15.59 -4.29 -10.81
C VAL A 106 16.49 -3.67 -11.86
N ALA A 107 17.01 -2.46 -11.66
CA ALA A 107 17.93 -1.81 -12.60
C ALA A 107 19.23 -2.59 -12.84
N GLY A 108 19.53 -3.59 -12.00
CA GLY A 108 20.64 -4.52 -12.20
C GLY A 108 22.00 -3.96 -11.78
N ARG A 109 23.07 -4.72 -12.10
CA ARG A 109 24.45 -4.29 -11.85
C ARG A 109 24.89 -3.29 -12.89
N ARG A 110 25.80 -2.42 -12.49
CA ARG A 110 26.44 -1.50 -13.43
C ARG A 110 27.27 -2.28 -14.45
N ARG A 111 26.97 -2.08 -15.73
CA ARG A 111 27.77 -2.51 -16.87
C ARG A 111 28.42 -1.27 -17.51
N GLU A 112 29.41 -1.47 -18.38
CA GLU A 112 29.94 -0.35 -19.18
C GLU A 112 28.79 0.32 -19.95
N GLY A 113 28.77 1.63 -19.95
CA GLY A 113 27.67 2.38 -20.56
C GLY A 113 26.34 2.32 -19.82
N GLY A 114 26.29 1.85 -18.55
CA GLY A 114 25.06 1.77 -17.76
C GLY A 114 24.97 2.78 -16.62
N ALA A 115 23.77 3.32 -16.36
CA ALA A 115 23.46 4.26 -15.29
C ALA A 115 22.30 3.77 -14.39
N PRO A 116 22.43 2.61 -13.72
CA PRO A 116 21.30 1.98 -13.02
C PRO A 116 20.72 2.83 -11.87
N VAL A 117 21.54 3.62 -11.16
CA VAL A 117 21.08 4.55 -10.11
C VAL A 117 20.21 5.65 -10.71
N ALA A 118 20.66 6.28 -11.79
CA ALA A 118 19.89 7.34 -12.45
C ALA A 118 18.55 6.83 -12.99
N TRP A 119 18.53 5.65 -13.62
CA TRP A 119 17.27 5.07 -14.11
C TRP A 119 16.33 4.60 -13.01
N ALA A 120 16.85 4.15 -11.85
CA ALA A 120 16.01 3.86 -10.69
C ALA A 120 15.39 5.15 -10.12
N LEU A 121 16.14 6.25 -10.05
CA LEU A 121 15.60 7.57 -9.67
C LEU A 121 14.57 8.07 -10.66
N ILE A 122 14.81 7.95 -11.97
CA ILE A 122 13.86 8.31 -13.01
C ILE A 122 12.59 7.45 -12.88
N GLY A 123 12.72 6.15 -12.64
CA GLY A 123 11.59 5.26 -12.41
C GLY A 123 10.77 5.69 -11.20
N LEU A 124 11.41 5.96 -10.06
CA LEU A 124 10.73 6.48 -8.87
C LEU A 124 10.06 7.82 -9.17
N ALA A 125 10.77 8.77 -9.81
CA ALA A 125 10.23 10.10 -10.11
C ALA A 125 8.99 10.01 -11.03
N VAL A 126 9.02 9.17 -12.06
CA VAL A 126 7.86 8.97 -12.94
C VAL A 126 6.68 8.36 -12.19
N PHE A 127 6.92 7.37 -11.34
CA PHE A 127 5.87 6.80 -10.46
C PHE A 127 5.29 7.88 -9.54
N CYS A 128 6.14 8.71 -8.94
CA CYS A 128 5.72 9.82 -8.09
C CYS A 128 4.93 10.88 -8.84
N VAL A 129 5.29 11.19 -10.10
CA VAL A 129 4.49 12.09 -10.95
C VAL A 129 3.10 11.51 -11.16
N ILE A 130 2.97 10.21 -11.45
CA ILE A 130 1.65 9.57 -11.56
C ILE A 130 0.87 9.72 -10.24
N ALA A 131 1.49 9.43 -9.09
CA ALA A 131 0.84 9.58 -7.78
C ALA A 131 0.40 11.02 -7.49
N MET A 132 1.18 12.03 -7.90
CA MET A 132 0.84 13.45 -7.72
C MET A 132 -0.25 13.95 -8.69
N THR A 133 -0.58 13.21 -9.76
CA THR A 133 -1.74 13.53 -10.63
C THR A 133 -3.06 13.03 -10.07
N GLU A 134 -3.04 12.25 -9.01
CA GLU A 134 -4.20 11.65 -8.37
C GLU A 134 -4.79 12.60 -7.32
N THR A 135 -6.08 12.88 -7.40
CA THR A 135 -6.75 13.93 -6.63
C THR A 135 -8.06 13.51 -5.96
N SER A 136 -8.59 12.32 -6.27
CA SER A 136 -9.82 11.83 -5.65
C SER A 136 -9.61 11.42 -4.20
N ALA A 137 -10.48 11.84 -3.30
CA ALA A 137 -10.49 11.37 -1.91
C ALA A 137 -11.00 9.92 -1.79
N SER A 138 -11.64 9.36 -2.83
CA SER A 138 -12.17 8.01 -2.80
C SER A 138 -11.08 6.95 -2.91
N ARG A 139 -11.12 5.95 -2.02
CA ARG A 139 -10.28 4.73 -2.08
C ARG A 139 -10.65 3.81 -3.25
N ASP A 140 -11.86 3.93 -3.76
CA ASP A 140 -12.38 3.12 -4.86
C ASP A 140 -12.15 3.74 -6.23
N ALA A 141 -11.54 4.93 -6.31
CA ALA A 141 -11.12 5.54 -7.56
C ALA A 141 -9.98 4.73 -8.21
N LEU A 142 -9.90 4.76 -9.55
CA LEU A 142 -8.78 4.17 -10.30
C LEU A 142 -7.51 5.04 -10.20
N GLU A 143 -7.27 5.58 -9.02
CA GLU A 143 -6.11 6.41 -8.62
C GLU A 143 -5.26 5.60 -7.65
N LEU A 144 -4.37 4.74 -8.18
CA LEU A 144 -3.77 3.63 -7.44
C LEU A 144 -2.29 3.84 -7.10
N ALA A 145 -1.63 4.83 -7.69
CA ALA A 145 -0.21 5.06 -7.44
C ALA A 145 0.02 5.71 -6.07
N SER A 146 -0.84 6.64 -5.66
CA SER A 146 -0.76 7.29 -4.35
C SER A 146 -1.07 6.34 -3.18
N LEU A 147 -1.74 5.21 -3.43
CA LEU A 147 -1.95 4.17 -2.42
C LEU A 147 -0.62 3.55 -1.93
N GLN A 148 0.47 3.71 -2.67
CA GLN A 148 1.82 3.32 -2.21
C GLN A 148 2.28 4.11 -0.98
N LEU A 149 1.69 5.26 -0.71
CA LEU A 149 2.00 6.09 0.45
C LEU A 149 1.27 5.64 1.72
N THR A 150 0.18 4.89 1.59
CA THR A 150 -0.61 4.41 2.72
C THR A 150 0.00 3.17 3.38
N THR A 151 -0.41 2.88 4.60
CA THR A 151 0.03 1.69 5.33
C THR A 151 -0.72 0.41 4.94
N THR A 152 -1.96 0.53 4.45
CA THR A 152 -2.89 -0.61 4.31
C THR A 152 -3.21 -1.00 2.88
N TYR A 153 -3.04 -0.11 1.92
CA TYR A 153 -3.37 -0.42 0.52
C TYR A 153 -2.21 -1.11 -0.20
N TYR A 154 -1.62 -2.15 0.43
CA TYR A 154 -0.71 -3.14 -0.15
C TYR A 154 0.68 -2.60 -0.55
N ALA A 155 1.15 -1.52 0.08
CA ALA A 155 2.45 -0.92 -0.23
C ALA A 155 3.61 -1.91 -0.10
N GLY A 156 3.62 -2.71 0.98
CA GLY A 156 4.61 -3.78 1.16
C GLY A 156 4.52 -4.86 0.08
N THR A 157 3.31 -5.20 -0.37
CA THR A 157 3.10 -6.16 -1.47
C THR A 157 3.67 -5.62 -2.78
N VAL A 158 3.43 -4.35 -3.12
CA VAL A 158 4.01 -3.70 -4.32
C VAL A 158 5.54 -3.76 -4.27
N VAL A 159 6.13 -3.38 -3.14
CA VAL A 159 7.59 -3.45 -2.95
C VAL A 159 8.11 -4.88 -3.14
N ALA A 160 7.43 -5.87 -2.55
CA ALA A 160 7.81 -7.29 -2.65
C ALA A 160 7.70 -7.82 -4.09
N VAL A 161 6.67 -7.42 -4.84
CA VAL A 161 6.52 -7.77 -6.27
C VAL A 161 7.70 -7.24 -7.07
N VAL A 162 8.02 -5.94 -6.94
CA VAL A 162 9.15 -5.30 -7.64
C VAL A 162 10.48 -5.91 -7.20
N LEU A 163 10.64 -6.20 -5.89
CA LEU A 163 11.82 -6.88 -5.35
C LEU A 163 12.01 -8.26 -5.99
N SER A 164 10.93 -9.05 -6.10
CA SER A 164 10.95 -10.37 -6.71
C SER A 164 11.38 -10.34 -8.18
N VAL A 165 10.87 -9.38 -8.95
CA VAL A 165 11.32 -9.13 -10.34
C VAL A 165 12.83 -8.85 -10.38
N GLY A 166 13.33 -8.03 -9.44
CA GLY A 166 14.75 -7.72 -9.31
C GLY A 166 15.61 -8.93 -8.95
N LEU A 167 15.15 -9.77 -8.02
CA LEU A 167 15.85 -10.99 -7.59
C LEU A 167 15.92 -11.99 -8.75
N VAL A 168 14.82 -12.25 -9.45
CA VAL A 168 14.79 -13.11 -10.64
C VAL A 168 15.73 -12.60 -11.71
N ARG A 169 15.69 -11.30 -12.05
CA ARG A 169 16.64 -10.68 -12.96
C ARG A 169 18.08 -10.92 -12.56
N ARG A 170 18.42 -10.73 -11.26
CA ARG A 170 19.79 -10.92 -10.76
C ARG A 170 20.29 -12.33 -10.93
N VAL A 171 19.42 -13.34 -10.82
CA VAL A 171 19.77 -14.73 -11.08
C VAL A 171 19.90 -14.99 -12.57
N ILE A 172 19.00 -14.47 -13.43
CA ILE A 172 19.09 -14.61 -14.89
C ILE A 172 20.41 -14.01 -15.44
N ASP A 173 20.79 -12.83 -14.93
CA ASP A 173 21.98 -12.08 -15.37
C ASP A 173 23.32 -12.69 -14.88
N ARG A 174 23.31 -13.67 -13.97
CA ARG A 174 24.53 -14.32 -13.42
C ARG A 174 24.82 -15.63 -14.14
N GLU A 175 26.07 -16.08 -14.09
CA GLU A 175 26.47 -17.39 -14.60
C GLU A 175 26.16 -18.52 -13.60
N SER A 176 26.22 -18.25 -12.31
CA SER A 176 25.94 -19.19 -11.23
C SER A 176 24.72 -18.76 -10.42
N VAL A 177 23.98 -19.74 -9.91
CA VAL A 177 22.86 -19.51 -8.99
C VAL A 177 23.40 -19.29 -7.58
N GLY A 178 23.29 -18.10 -7.07
CA GLY A 178 23.65 -17.81 -5.67
C GLY A 178 22.52 -18.23 -4.73
N VAL A 179 22.81 -19.13 -3.78
CA VAL A 179 21.84 -19.60 -2.78
C VAL A 179 21.15 -18.45 -2.06
N GLY A 180 21.90 -17.41 -1.67
CA GLY A 180 21.33 -16.23 -0.99
C GLY A 180 20.23 -15.50 -1.80
N LEU A 181 20.32 -15.49 -3.16
CA LEU A 181 19.25 -14.91 -3.99
C LEU A 181 18.01 -15.80 -4.06
N LEU A 182 18.17 -17.11 -4.04
CA LEU A 182 17.04 -18.05 -3.97
C LEU A 182 16.35 -17.93 -2.61
N VAL A 183 17.11 -17.94 -1.53
CA VAL A 183 16.57 -17.74 -0.18
C VAL A 183 15.82 -16.41 -0.09
N ALA A 184 16.40 -15.32 -0.60
CA ALA A 184 15.74 -14.02 -0.62
C ALA A 184 14.44 -14.05 -1.44
N LEU A 185 14.41 -14.71 -2.61
CA LEU A 185 13.19 -14.84 -3.43
C LEU A 185 12.13 -15.69 -2.71
N GLY A 186 12.51 -16.84 -2.17
CA GLY A 186 11.60 -17.73 -1.43
C GLY A 186 11.04 -17.05 -0.18
N ALA A 187 11.88 -16.38 0.61
CA ALA A 187 11.46 -15.62 1.79
C ALA A 187 10.53 -14.45 1.42
N THR A 188 10.86 -13.68 0.38
CA THR A 188 9.98 -12.60 -0.10
C THR A 188 8.62 -13.14 -0.51
N ALA A 189 8.58 -14.24 -1.26
CA ALA A 189 7.33 -14.88 -1.69
C ALA A 189 6.54 -15.41 -0.48
N ALA A 190 7.19 -16.08 0.47
CA ALA A 190 6.55 -16.63 1.66
C ALA A 190 5.96 -15.55 2.57
N ILE A 191 6.77 -14.56 2.97
CA ILE A 191 6.35 -13.48 3.87
C ILE A 191 5.24 -12.64 3.23
N SER A 192 5.39 -12.31 1.93
CA SER A 192 4.40 -11.46 1.25
C SER A 192 3.08 -12.20 1.03
N THR A 193 3.11 -13.51 0.69
CA THR A 193 1.88 -14.30 0.55
C THR A 193 1.22 -14.56 1.90
N LEU A 194 2.01 -14.79 2.94
CA LEU A 194 1.51 -14.90 4.32
C LEU A 194 0.74 -13.62 4.71
N SER A 195 1.33 -12.47 4.47
CA SER A 195 0.74 -11.16 4.78
C SER A 195 -0.43 -10.82 3.85
N ASN A 196 -0.28 -11.02 2.54
CA ASN A 196 -1.27 -10.64 1.53
C ASN A 196 -1.30 -11.64 0.36
N PRO A 197 -2.39 -12.42 0.21
CA PRO A 197 -2.54 -13.38 -0.89
C PRO A 197 -2.49 -12.77 -2.30
N LEU A 198 -2.75 -11.47 -2.45
CA LEU A 198 -2.64 -10.77 -3.74
C LEU A 198 -1.23 -10.83 -4.33
N TYR A 199 -0.20 -11.04 -3.49
CA TYR A 199 1.15 -11.29 -3.99
C TYR A 199 1.19 -12.48 -4.96
N ALA A 200 0.42 -13.53 -4.73
CA ALA A 200 0.34 -14.65 -5.65
C ALA A 200 -0.20 -14.23 -7.03
N ALA A 201 -1.23 -13.41 -7.06
CA ALA A 201 -1.80 -12.89 -8.31
C ALA A 201 -0.88 -11.88 -9.02
N TRP A 202 -0.24 -11.00 -8.27
CA TRP A 202 0.57 -9.90 -8.81
C TRP A 202 2.00 -10.29 -9.17
N ALA A 203 2.62 -11.21 -8.42
CA ALA A 203 4.00 -11.64 -8.64
C ALA A 203 4.09 -13.08 -9.12
N THR A 204 3.53 -14.03 -8.34
CA THR A 204 3.77 -15.46 -8.60
C THR A 204 3.23 -15.86 -9.95
N VAL A 205 1.98 -15.52 -10.29
CA VAL A 205 1.38 -15.90 -11.57
C VAL A 205 2.13 -15.30 -12.76
N PRO A 206 2.34 -13.99 -12.91
CA PRO A 206 3.00 -13.45 -14.10
C PRO A 206 4.49 -13.82 -14.19
N ILE A 207 5.21 -13.89 -13.04
CA ILE A 207 6.63 -14.30 -13.05
C ILE A 207 6.75 -15.79 -13.38
N ALA A 208 5.89 -16.66 -12.81
CA ALA A 208 5.89 -18.09 -13.10
C ALA A 208 5.56 -18.38 -14.57
N LEU A 209 4.58 -17.67 -15.14
CA LEU A 209 4.25 -17.76 -16.57
C LEU A 209 5.47 -17.44 -17.44
N MET A 210 6.16 -16.32 -17.14
CA MET A 210 7.36 -15.93 -17.86
C MET A 210 8.52 -16.90 -17.68
N LEU A 211 8.75 -17.41 -16.46
CA LEU A 211 9.79 -18.39 -16.19
C LEU A 211 9.50 -19.72 -16.91
N ALA A 212 8.25 -20.18 -16.90
CA ALA A 212 7.84 -21.39 -17.62
C ALA A 212 8.11 -21.28 -19.14
N LEU A 213 7.74 -20.14 -19.75
CA LEU A 213 8.02 -19.87 -21.16
C LEU A 213 9.53 -19.86 -21.45
N LEU A 214 10.32 -19.29 -20.53
CA LEU A 214 11.78 -19.26 -20.67
C LEU A 214 12.39 -20.66 -20.48
N VAL A 215 11.88 -21.49 -19.57
CA VAL A 215 12.31 -22.88 -19.36
C VAL A 215 12.15 -23.70 -20.65
N ILE A 216 11.01 -23.52 -21.34
CA ILE A 216 10.73 -24.26 -22.60
C ILE A 216 11.70 -23.85 -23.71
N ARG A 217 12.07 -22.55 -23.78
CA ARG A 217 12.85 -21.97 -24.87
C ARG A 217 14.37 -21.91 -24.64
N SER A 218 14.82 -21.98 -23.38
CA SER A 218 16.22 -21.75 -23.00
C SER A 218 17.00 -23.07 -22.86
N ARG A 219 18.29 -23.04 -23.16
CA ARG A 219 19.23 -24.10 -22.80
C ARG A 219 19.53 -24.18 -21.29
N ARG A 220 19.19 -23.15 -20.53
CA ARG A 220 19.43 -23.04 -19.08
C ARG A 220 18.22 -23.52 -18.26
N ARG A 221 17.54 -24.58 -18.72
CA ARG A 221 16.27 -25.07 -18.17
C ARG A 221 16.30 -25.36 -16.67
N LEU A 222 17.36 -26.04 -16.19
CA LEU A 222 17.49 -26.43 -14.78
C LEU A 222 17.47 -25.20 -13.86
N ARG A 223 18.21 -24.16 -14.22
CA ARG A 223 18.35 -22.94 -13.43
C ARG A 223 17.06 -22.12 -13.37
N LEU A 224 16.39 -21.98 -14.50
CA LEU A 224 15.08 -21.31 -14.56
C LEU A 224 14.01 -22.13 -13.85
N GLY A 225 14.10 -23.46 -13.90
CA GLY A 225 13.25 -24.38 -13.14
C GLY A 225 13.44 -24.23 -11.63
N VAL A 226 14.68 -24.11 -11.14
CA VAL A 226 14.98 -23.85 -9.73
C VAL A 226 14.37 -22.51 -9.28
N LEU A 227 14.47 -21.45 -10.08
CA LEU A 227 13.83 -20.17 -9.79
C LEU A 227 12.30 -20.30 -9.69
N LEU A 228 11.70 -20.99 -10.66
CA LEU A 228 10.26 -21.23 -10.70
C LEU A 228 9.82 -22.00 -9.45
N LEU A 229 10.50 -23.10 -9.14
CA LEU A 229 10.22 -23.91 -7.95
C LEU A 229 10.40 -23.11 -6.65
N THR A 230 11.44 -22.29 -6.55
CA THR A 230 11.67 -21.43 -5.37
C THR A 230 10.52 -20.44 -5.16
N LEU A 231 10.06 -19.80 -6.24
CA LEU A 231 8.94 -18.85 -6.19
C LEU A 231 7.65 -19.57 -5.77
N LEU A 232 7.34 -20.71 -6.41
CA LEU A 232 6.13 -21.47 -6.12
C LEU A 232 6.17 -22.06 -4.69
N ALA A 233 7.31 -22.60 -4.26
CA ALA A 233 7.48 -23.15 -2.91
C ALA A 233 7.35 -22.04 -1.85
N GLY A 234 7.97 -20.86 -2.06
CA GLY A 234 7.80 -19.72 -1.18
C GLY A 234 6.34 -19.26 -1.07
N THR A 235 5.64 -19.15 -2.20
CA THR A 235 4.21 -18.82 -2.22
C THR A 235 3.38 -19.86 -1.47
N ALA A 236 3.62 -21.15 -1.72
CA ALA A 236 2.94 -22.26 -1.03
C ALA A 236 3.19 -22.23 0.48
N LEU A 237 4.43 -22.00 0.91
CA LEU A 237 4.79 -21.83 2.32
C LEU A 237 4.06 -20.64 2.95
N GLY A 238 3.93 -19.52 2.23
CA GLY A 238 3.16 -18.38 2.69
C GLY A 238 1.68 -18.71 2.88
N ILE A 239 1.06 -19.45 1.95
CA ILE A 239 -0.33 -19.91 2.07
C ILE A 239 -0.48 -20.86 3.27
N LEU A 240 0.41 -21.85 3.40
CA LEU A 240 0.39 -22.79 4.52
C LEU A 240 0.60 -22.10 5.87
N GLY A 241 1.48 -21.08 5.91
CA GLY A 241 1.73 -20.27 7.10
C GLY A 241 0.51 -19.50 7.59
N ARG A 242 -0.55 -19.35 6.78
CA ARG A 242 -1.82 -18.72 7.18
C ARG A 242 -2.72 -19.66 8.00
N ILE A 243 -2.49 -20.97 7.95
CA ILE A 243 -3.31 -21.96 8.67
C ILE A 243 -3.37 -21.66 10.19
N PRO A 244 -2.25 -21.47 10.89
CA PRO A 244 -2.30 -21.13 12.33
C PRO A 244 -2.90 -19.74 12.62
N LEU A 245 -3.00 -18.87 11.62
CA LEU A 245 -3.56 -17.51 11.75
C LEU A 245 -5.03 -17.44 11.30
N GLN A 246 -5.68 -18.58 11.02
CA GLN A 246 -7.06 -18.60 10.54
C GLN A 246 -8.05 -17.98 11.52
N ALA A 247 -7.81 -18.11 12.83
CA ALA A 247 -8.65 -17.50 13.85
C ALA A 247 -8.71 -15.97 13.74
N TRP A 248 -7.61 -15.36 13.27
CA TRP A 248 -7.56 -13.90 13.04
C TRP A 248 -8.21 -13.47 11.73
N ILE A 249 -8.42 -14.38 10.76
CA ILE A 249 -8.95 -14.03 9.44
C ILE A 249 -10.48 -14.11 9.48
N ALA A 250 -11.14 -13.02 9.83
CA ALA A 250 -12.59 -12.92 9.86
C ALA A 250 -13.22 -13.03 8.45
N ASN A 251 -12.51 -12.55 7.42
CA ASN A 251 -12.97 -12.64 6.03
C ASN A 251 -11.82 -13.16 5.14
N THR A 252 -12.00 -14.32 4.58
CA THR A 252 -11.03 -14.96 3.69
C THR A 252 -10.87 -14.28 2.33
N GLY A 253 -11.78 -13.36 1.98
CA GLY A 253 -11.84 -12.72 0.67
C GLY A 253 -12.53 -13.57 -0.42
N ALA A 254 -13.02 -14.77 -0.09
CA ALA A 254 -13.68 -15.64 -1.07
C ALA A 254 -14.91 -14.98 -1.71
N GLY A 255 -15.67 -14.18 -0.94
CA GLY A 255 -16.84 -13.44 -1.42
C GLY A 255 -16.51 -12.34 -2.46
N TYR A 256 -15.22 -11.96 -2.59
CA TYR A 256 -14.80 -10.99 -3.62
C TYR A 256 -14.57 -11.64 -4.99
N VAL A 257 -14.59 -12.96 -5.09
CA VAL A 257 -14.37 -13.73 -6.32
C VAL A 257 -15.72 -14.29 -6.77
N GLN A 258 -16.31 -13.68 -7.80
CA GLN A 258 -17.62 -14.02 -8.36
C GLN A 258 -17.54 -14.11 -9.89
N PRO A 259 -16.94 -15.19 -10.45
CA PRO A 259 -16.66 -15.29 -11.89
C PRO A 259 -17.89 -15.12 -12.77
N GLU A 260 -19.07 -15.47 -12.27
CA GLU A 260 -20.36 -15.28 -12.95
C GLU A 260 -20.69 -13.79 -13.22
N ARG A 261 -20.11 -12.89 -12.43
CA ARG A 261 -20.30 -11.43 -12.53
C ARG A 261 -19.23 -10.73 -13.37
N TRP A 262 -18.53 -11.42 -14.25
CA TRP A 262 -17.42 -10.85 -15.03
C TRP A 262 -17.88 -9.66 -15.93
N VAL A 263 -19.11 -9.67 -16.43
CA VAL A 263 -19.67 -8.57 -17.24
C VAL A 263 -19.85 -7.32 -16.38
N GLU A 264 -20.38 -7.47 -15.16
CA GLU A 264 -20.53 -6.37 -14.21
C GLU A 264 -19.16 -5.81 -13.79
N SER A 265 -18.19 -6.70 -13.57
CA SER A 265 -16.81 -6.33 -13.27
C SER A 265 -16.18 -5.53 -14.42
N LEU A 266 -16.38 -5.95 -15.67
CA LEU A 266 -15.93 -5.19 -16.84
C LEU A 266 -16.56 -3.79 -16.89
N ALA A 267 -17.87 -3.68 -16.66
CA ALA A 267 -18.58 -2.41 -16.62
C ALA A 267 -18.08 -1.51 -15.48
N TYR A 268 -17.83 -2.09 -14.29
CA TYR A 268 -17.28 -1.39 -13.14
C TYR A 268 -15.90 -0.77 -13.45
N TYR A 269 -14.95 -1.56 -13.97
CA TYR A 269 -13.62 -1.03 -14.30
C TYR A 269 -13.63 -0.06 -15.49
N ALA A 270 -14.55 -0.23 -16.45
CA ALA A 270 -14.75 0.74 -17.52
C ALA A 270 -15.29 2.07 -16.99
N GLY A 271 -16.25 2.05 -16.05
CA GLY A 271 -16.73 3.23 -15.34
C GLY A 271 -15.62 3.98 -14.63
N LEU A 272 -14.84 3.28 -13.79
CA LEU A 272 -13.69 3.88 -13.11
C LEU A 272 -12.64 4.47 -14.06
N THR A 273 -12.45 3.86 -15.23
CA THR A 273 -11.55 4.39 -16.26
C THR A 273 -12.12 5.69 -16.86
N THR A 274 -13.41 5.75 -17.10
CA THR A 274 -14.09 6.95 -17.60
C THR A 274 -13.98 8.08 -16.57
N ASP A 275 -14.24 7.79 -15.30
CA ASP A 275 -14.13 8.76 -14.21
C ASP A 275 -12.69 9.31 -14.11
N ARG A 276 -11.69 8.44 -14.19
CA ARG A 276 -10.28 8.86 -14.21
C ARG A 276 -9.99 9.79 -15.39
N LEU A 277 -10.50 9.48 -16.57
CA LEU A 277 -10.30 10.30 -17.79
C LEU A 277 -11.09 11.60 -17.80
N SER A 278 -12.00 11.81 -16.87
CA SER A 278 -12.74 13.08 -16.74
C SER A 278 -11.89 14.21 -16.16
N THR A 279 -10.73 13.90 -15.54
CA THR A 279 -9.84 14.88 -14.94
C THR A 279 -8.55 15.07 -15.76
N PRO A 280 -7.99 16.29 -15.85
CA PRO A 280 -6.71 16.52 -16.55
C PRO A 280 -5.55 15.69 -15.96
N GLY A 281 -5.49 15.56 -14.62
CA GLY A 281 -4.50 14.72 -13.93
C GLY A 281 -4.63 13.26 -14.30
N GLY A 282 -5.86 12.73 -14.31
CA GLY A 282 -6.14 11.35 -14.68
C GLY A 282 -5.79 11.06 -16.15
N VAL A 283 -6.08 11.99 -17.07
CA VAL A 283 -5.66 11.88 -18.49
C VAL A 283 -4.13 11.85 -18.58
N LEU A 284 -3.41 12.77 -17.93
CA LEU A 284 -1.96 12.83 -17.94
C LEU A 284 -1.34 11.53 -17.37
N GLY A 285 -1.81 11.08 -16.21
CA GLY A 285 -1.35 9.83 -15.58
C GLY A 285 -1.58 8.63 -16.49
N THR A 286 -2.74 8.54 -17.14
CA THR A 286 -3.08 7.47 -18.09
C THR A 286 -2.16 7.50 -19.31
N LEU A 287 -1.90 8.66 -19.89
CA LEU A 287 -0.98 8.81 -21.02
C LEU A 287 0.45 8.38 -20.65
N ILE A 288 0.93 8.73 -19.45
CA ILE A 288 2.23 8.27 -18.96
C ILE A 288 2.26 6.74 -18.87
N VAL A 289 1.25 6.10 -18.28
CA VAL A 289 1.15 4.64 -18.17
C VAL A 289 1.14 3.99 -19.53
N LEU A 290 0.34 4.48 -20.48
CA LEU A 290 0.30 3.96 -21.86
C LEU A 290 1.65 4.10 -22.56
N ALA A 291 2.33 5.24 -22.44
CA ALA A 291 3.67 5.45 -22.99
C ALA A 291 4.69 4.46 -22.40
N LEU A 292 4.61 4.18 -21.09
CA LEU A 292 5.45 3.19 -20.43
C LEU A 292 5.15 1.76 -20.90
N LEU A 293 3.88 1.41 -21.13
CA LEU A 293 3.49 0.11 -21.69
C LEU A 293 4.05 -0.08 -23.11
N VAL A 294 3.92 0.94 -23.97
CA VAL A 294 4.53 0.92 -25.31
C VAL A 294 6.05 0.78 -25.21
N LEU A 295 6.68 1.55 -24.31
CA LEU A 295 8.12 1.43 -24.07
C LEU A 295 8.52 0.01 -23.61
N ALA A 296 7.70 -0.61 -22.74
CA ALA A 296 7.92 -1.98 -22.25
C ALA A 296 7.88 -2.99 -23.41
N MET A 297 6.89 -2.90 -24.28
CA MET A 297 6.78 -3.76 -25.48
C MET A 297 7.96 -3.58 -26.43
N VAL A 298 8.33 -2.34 -26.74
CA VAL A 298 9.49 -2.03 -27.59
C VAL A 298 10.79 -2.55 -26.98
N ARG A 299 10.99 -2.37 -25.67
CA ARG A 299 12.17 -2.89 -24.96
C ARG A 299 12.18 -4.41 -24.88
N THR A 300 11.03 -5.07 -24.77
CA THR A 300 10.93 -6.53 -24.85
C THR A 300 11.43 -7.06 -26.17
N ALA A 301 11.05 -6.41 -27.29
CA ALA A 301 11.47 -6.80 -28.64
C ALA A 301 12.97 -6.52 -28.92
N ARG A 302 13.50 -5.42 -28.37
CA ARG A 302 14.85 -4.92 -28.70
C ARG A 302 15.92 -5.27 -27.67
N ALA A 303 15.58 -5.78 -26.48
CA ALA A 303 16.58 -6.07 -25.46
C ALA A 303 17.48 -7.25 -25.85
N ALA A 304 18.79 -7.01 -25.83
CA ALA A 304 19.79 -8.04 -26.14
C ALA A 304 20.02 -9.03 -24.98
N GLY A 305 19.86 -8.58 -23.72
CA GLY A 305 20.07 -9.40 -22.52
C GLY A 305 18.80 -10.09 -22.03
N GLU A 306 18.91 -11.38 -21.65
CA GLU A 306 17.77 -12.17 -21.14
C GLU A 306 17.09 -11.50 -19.93
N GLY A 307 17.86 -11.04 -18.92
CA GLY A 307 17.32 -10.38 -17.75
C GLY A 307 16.67 -9.03 -18.05
N SER A 308 17.22 -8.25 -19.02
CA SER A 308 16.60 -7.01 -19.48
C SER A 308 15.29 -7.27 -20.22
N ARG A 309 15.25 -8.31 -21.06
CA ARG A 309 14.04 -8.72 -21.77
C ARG A 309 12.98 -9.22 -20.81
N PHE A 310 13.37 -10.01 -19.80
CA PHE A 310 12.47 -10.48 -18.74
C PHE A 310 11.79 -9.31 -18.03
N VAL A 311 12.57 -8.32 -17.55
CA VAL A 311 12.00 -7.15 -16.85
C VAL A 311 11.08 -6.34 -17.77
N ALA A 312 11.49 -6.11 -19.02
CA ALA A 312 10.66 -5.39 -19.98
C ALA A 312 9.35 -6.13 -20.29
N ALA A 313 9.40 -7.47 -20.39
CA ALA A 313 8.21 -8.30 -20.60
C ALA A 313 7.26 -8.26 -19.40
N ILE A 314 7.79 -8.42 -18.18
CA ILE A 314 6.98 -8.32 -16.96
C ILE A 314 6.31 -6.95 -16.84
N ALA A 315 6.95 -5.88 -17.26
CA ALA A 315 6.41 -4.51 -17.19
C ALA A 315 5.07 -4.32 -17.92
N TRP A 316 4.75 -5.12 -18.94
CA TRP A 316 3.47 -5.07 -19.64
C TRP A 316 2.62 -6.33 -19.47
N ILE A 317 3.21 -7.51 -19.29
CA ILE A 317 2.46 -8.76 -19.09
C ILE A 317 1.75 -8.76 -17.74
N MET A 318 2.41 -8.30 -16.68
CA MET A 318 1.84 -8.27 -15.33
C MET A 318 0.53 -7.46 -15.28
N PRO A 319 0.48 -6.17 -15.70
CA PRO A 319 -0.77 -5.43 -15.69
C PRO A 319 -1.86 -6.08 -16.56
N VAL A 320 -1.51 -6.62 -17.73
CA VAL A 320 -2.47 -7.31 -18.61
C VAL A 320 -3.06 -8.54 -17.93
N VAL A 321 -2.22 -9.39 -17.33
CA VAL A 321 -2.67 -10.60 -16.62
C VAL A 321 -3.55 -10.25 -15.43
N VAL A 322 -3.18 -9.20 -14.69
CA VAL A 322 -3.95 -8.76 -13.51
C VAL A 322 -5.31 -8.18 -13.91
N VAL A 323 -5.36 -7.34 -14.94
CA VAL A 323 -6.64 -6.78 -15.43
C VAL A 323 -7.57 -7.89 -15.94
N ILE A 324 -7.04 -8.79 -16.78
CA ILE A 324 -7.83 -9.94 -17.27
C ILE A 324 -8.30 -10.81 -16.11
N GLY A 325 -7.40 -11.10 -15.14
CA GLY A 325 -7.74 -11.90 -13.96
C GLY A 325 -8.80 -11.24 -13.09
N ALA A 326 -8.69 -9.94 -12.81
CA ALA A 326 -9.67 -9.19 -12.01
C ALA A 326 -11.06 -9.20 -12.63
N ILE A 327 -11.15 -8.99 -13.97
CA ILE A 327 -12.41 -9.03 -14.70
C ILE A 327 -12.96 -10.47 -14.74
N ALA A 328 -12.16 -11.46 -15.10
CA ALA A 328 -12.57 -12.86 -15.21
C ALA A 328 -13.03 -13.45 -13.87
N LEU A 329 -12.46 -13.00 -12.76
CA LEU A 329 -12.86 -13.37 -11.40
C LEU A 329 -14.06 -12.54 -10.87
N GLY A 330 -14.63 -11.64 -11.66
CA GLY A 330 -15.79 -10.85 -11.28
C GLY A 330 -15.55 -9.91 -10.09
N THR A 331 -14.31 -9.39 -9.93
CA THR A 331 -13.98 -8.53 -8.78
C THR A 331 -14.46 -7.10 -8.99
N HIS A 332 -14.76 -6.40 -7.88
CA HIS A 332 -15.23 -5.01 -7.89
C HIS A 332 -14.39 -4.19 -6.89
N ALA A 333 -13.06 -4.20 -7.05
CA ALA A 333 -12.14 -3.48 -6.16
C ALA A 333 -11.01 -2.83 -6.97
N ALA A 334 -11.05 -1.51 -7.13
CA ALA A 334 -10.07 -0.74 -7.92
C ALA A 334 -8.62 -1.05 -7.50
N ARG A 335 -8.36 -1.17 -6.19
CA ARG A 335 -7.04 -1.43 -5.60
C ARG A 335 -6.38 -2.72 -6.07
N TYR A 336 -7.13 -3.70 -6.59
CA TYR A 336 -6.56 -4.92 -7.16
C TYR A 336 -5.80 -4.68 -8.46
N LEU A 337 -6.03 -3.53 -9.12
CA LEU A 337 -5.36 -3.13 -10.34
C LEU A 337 -4.08 -2.29 -10.11
N GLN A 338 -3.53 -2.18 -8.89
CA GLN A 338 -2.29 -1.42 -8.63
C GLN A 338 -1.12 -1.79 -9.57
N PRO A 339 -0.95 -3.06 -10.01
CA PRO A 339 0.07 -3.40 -11.00
C PRO A 339 0.01 -2.60 -12.31
N VAL A 340 -1.15 -2.05 -12.67
CA VAL A 340 -1.31 -1.15 -13.83
C VAL A 340 -0.49 0.13 -13.67
N MET A 341 -0.25 0.60 -12.43
CA MET A 341 0.48 1.84 -12.16
C MET A 341 1.98 1.61 -11.96
N PHE A 342 2.39 0.59 -11.19
CA PHE A 342 3.80 0.40 -10.87
C PHE A 342 4.55 -0.49 -11.86
N ALA A 343 3.91 -1.52 -12.45
CA ALA A 343 4.62 -2.45 -13.30
C ALA A 343 5.18 -1.81 -14.59
N PRO A 344 4.45 -0.93 -15.30
CA PRO A 344 4.97 -0.25 -16.49
C PRO A 344 6.23 0.57 -16.23
N VAL A 345 6.42 1.09 -15.01
CA VAL A 345 7.63 1.83 -14.59
C VAL A 345 8.89 0.97 -14.69
N LEU A 346 8.76 -0.36 -14.54
CA LEU A 346 9.87 -1.31 -14.72
C LEU A 346 10.50 -1.23 -16.12
N ALA A 347 9.73 -0.76 -17.11
CA ALA A 347 10.29 -0.52 -18.44
C ALA A 347 11.48 0.45 -18.41
N LEU A 348 11.44 1.48 -17.57
CA LEU A 348 12.52 2.48 -17.46
C LEU A 348 13.82 1.87 -16.93
N VAL A 349 13.73 0.91 -16.02
CA VAL A 349 14.88 0.26 -15.37
C VAL A 349 15.31 -1.04 -16.04
N ALA A 350 14.55 -1.53 -17.03
CA ALA A 350 14.86 -2.77 -17.75
C ALA A 350 16.21 -2.69 -18.50
N VAL A 351 16.46 -1.57 -19.17
CA VAL A 351 17.68 -1.32 -19.95
C VAL A 351 18.29 0.02 -19.51
N PRO A 352 19.04 0.07 -18.41
CA PRO A 352 19.58 1.30 -17.85
C PRO A 352 20.83 1.79 -18.63
N GLY A 353 20.62 2.25 -19.87
CA GLY A 353 21.67 2.80 -20.73
C GLY A 353 22.25 4.12 -20.19
N THR A 354 23.31 4.63 -20.81
CA THR A 354 23.84 5.97 -20.50
C THR A 354 22.84 7.04 -20.91
N VAL A 355 22.60 7.99 -20.01
CA VAL A 355 21.91 9.22 -20.39
C VAL A 355 22.89 10.07 -21.20
N ARG A 356 22.59 10.26 -22.49
CA ARG A 356 23.44 11.03 -23.43
C ARG A 356 23.26 12.52 -23.17
N ILE A 357 24.02 13.06 -22.22
CA ILE A 357 24.14 14.49 -21.98
C ILE A 357 25.55 14.90 -22.47
N PRO A 358 25.68 15.98 -23.24
CA PRO A 358 26.99 16.51 -23.61
C PRO A 358 27.89 16.70 -22.40
N LEU A 359 29.14 16.29 -22.45
CA LEU A 359 30.06 16.29 -21.31
C LEU A 359 30.14 17.65 -20.61
N ARG A 360 30.09 18.75 -21.39
CA ARG A 360 30.12 20.13 -20.87
C ARG A 360 28.89 20.50 -20.04
N LEU A 361 27.72 19.93 -20.34
CA LEU A 361 26.45 20.21 -19.64
C LEU A 361 26.16 19.21 -18.52
N ARG A 362 26.88 18.08 -18.48
CA ARG A 362 26.57 16.98 -17.56
C ARG A 362 26.67 17.36 -16.08
N SER A 363 27.75 18.10 -15.73
CA SER A 363 27.95 18.56 -14.34
C SER A 363 26.92 19.64 -13.96
N LEU A 364 26.62 20.53 -14.89
CA LEU A 364 25.63 21.59 -14.69
C LEU A 364 24.22 20.99 -14.50
N VAL A 365 23.78 20.13 -15.40
CA VAL A 365 22.46 19.46 -15.31
C VAL A 365 22.35 18.63 -14.04
N ALA A 366 23.39 17.86 -13.69
CA ALA A 366 23.41 17.08 -12.46
C ALA A 366 23.40 17.98 -11.21
N GLY A 367 24.13 19.08 -11.22
CA GLY A 367 24.15 20.07 -10.13
C GLY A 367 22.79 20.75 -9.95
N ILE A 368 22.18 21.21 -11.04
CA ILE A 368 20.83 21.81 -10.99
C ILE A 368 19.79 20.82 -10.48
N ALA A 369 19.78 19.59 -11.02
CA ALA A 369 18.85 18.55 -10.58
C ALA A 369 19.04 18.23 -9.08
N ALA A 370 20.29 18.09 -8.62
CA ALA A 370 20.58 17.85 -7.21
C ALA A 370 20.15 19.02 -6.32
N ALA A 371 20.38 20.25 -6.75
CA ALA A 371 19.95 21.45 -6.01
C ALA A 371 18.42 21.56 -5.93
N LEU A 372 17.72 21.34 -7.05
CA LEU A 372 16.24 21.37 -7.08
C LEU A 372 15.64 20.28 -6.18
N LEU A 373 16.20 19.07 -6.23
CA LEU A 373 15.75 17.98 -5.35
C LEU A 373 16.05 18.28 -3.88
N ALA A 374 17.24 18.80 -3.56
CA ALA A 374 17.59 19.14 -2.19
C ALA A 374 16.68 20.24 -1.63
N ILE A 375 16.51 21.35 -2.39
CA ILE A 375 15.63 22.46 -1.99
C ILE A 375 14.18 21.96 -1.87
N GLY A 376 13.66 21.26 -2.89
CA GLY A 376 12.31 20.72 -2.86
C GLY A 376 12.08 19.75 -1.70
N GLY A 377 13.03 18.85 -1.43
CA GLY A 377 12.97 17.92 -0.31
C GLY A 377 12.98 18.63 1.04
N ILE A 378 13.86 19.62 1.25
CA ILE A 378 13.94 20.39 2.51
C ILE A 378 12.65 21.18 2.73
N LEU A 379 12.14 21.87 1.72
CA LEU A 379 10.89 22.64 1.81
C LEU A 379 9.65 21.74 2.01
N SER A 380 9.74 20.47 1.63
CA SER A 380 8.65 19.51 1.82
C SER A 380 8.53 19.03 3.26
N ILE A 381 9.60 19.10 4.08
CA ILE A 381 9.56 18.67 5.49
C ILE A 381 8.54 19.48 6.30
N PRO A 382 8.65 20.83 6.40
CA PRO A 382 7.68 21.60 7.16
C PRO A 382 6.27 21.51 6.56
N ARG A 383 6.14 21.43 5.22
CA ARG A 383 4.83 21.27 4.58
C ARG A 383 4.18 19.94 4.97
N LEU A 384 4.95 18.85 5.04
CA LEU A 384 4.46 17.54 5.46
C LEU A 384 4.08 17.55 6.94
N ALA A 385 4.90 18.15 7.81
CA ALA A 385 4.61 18.30 9.23
C ALA A 385 3.28 19.07 9.44
N VAL A 386 3.13 20.23 8.82
CA VAL A 386 1.87 21.00 8.88
C VAL A 386 0.69 20.18 8.39
N SER A 387 0.84 19.38 7.32
CA SER A 387 -0.26 18.55 6.81
C SER A 387 -0.64 17.41 7.75
N ALA A 388 0.31 16.88 8.52
CA ALA A 388 0.09 15.87 9.54
C ALA A 388 -0.54 16.44 10.82
N GLU A 389 -0.17 17.69 11.18
CA GLU A 389 -0.58 18.39 12.39
C GLU A 389 -1.88 19.22 12.22
N VAL A 390 -2.54 19.20 11.04
CA VAL A 390 -3.81 19.93 10.86
C VAL A 390 -4.77 19.55 11.95
N ALA A 391 -5.06 20.49 12.83
CA ALA A 391 -6.01 20.32 13.93
C ALA A 391 -7.37 19.91 13.36
N ASP A 392 -7.87 18.80 13.84
CA ASP A 392 -9.19 18.29 13.54
C ASP A 392 -10.08 18.57 14.76
N THR A 393 -10.67 19.77 14.81
CA THR A 393 -11.47 20.22 15.95
C THR A 393 -12.64 19.32 16.24
N ASP A 394 -13.23 18.72 15.20
CA ASP A 394 -14.35 17.80 15.36
C ASP A 394 -13.89 16.49 16.00
N LEU A 395 -12.72 16.01 15.61
CA LEU A 395 -12.10 14.83 16.21
C LEU A 395 -11.72 15.07 17.67
N LEU A 396 -11.05 16.21 17.96
CA LEU A 396 -10.68 16.59 19.31
C LEU A 396 -11.90 16.67 20.24
N CYS A 397 -13.00 17.28 19.79
CA CYS A 397 -14.24 17.34 20.57
C CYS A 397 -14.74 15.95 20.97
N VAL A 398 -14.73 14.98 20.04
CA VAL A 398 -15.18 13.62 20.35
C VAL A 398 -14.20 12.91 21.29
N THR A 399 -12.90 13.00 21.03
CA THR A 399 -11.90 12.29 21.84
C THR A 399 -11.83 12.85 23.25
N GLU A 400 -11.79 14.17 23.43
CA GLU A 400 -11.81 14.83 24.75
C GLU A 400 -13.08 14.44 25.54
N TRP A 401 -14.24 14.48 24.90
CA TRP A 401 -15.47 14.10 25.58
C TRP A 401 -15.50 12.63 26.01
N VAL A 402 -15.01 11.71 25.15
CA VAL A 402 -14.96 10.28 25.47
C VAL A 402 -13.98 10.02 26.60
N ASP A 403 -12.75 10.56 26.51
CA ASP A 403 -11.70 10.38 27.52
C ASP A 403 -12.14 10.96 28.89
N GLU A 404 -12.75 12.17 28.92
CA GLU A 404 -13.27 12.80 30.15
C GLU A 404 -14.46 12.03 30.75
N SER A 405 -15.32 11.45 29.90
CA SER A 405 -16.47 10.70 30.37
C SER A 405 -16.10 9.44 31.14
N GLY A 406 -14.98 8.80 30.81
CA GLY A 406 -14.54 7.51 31.33
C GLY A 406 -15.53 6.38 31.06
N ARG A 407 -16.51 6.60 30.16
CA ARG A 407 -17.60 5.65 29.85
C ARG A 407 -17.32 4.91 28.55
N THR A 408 -18.05 3.83 28.31
CA THR A 408 -17.97 3.06 27.09
C THR A 408 -19.13 3.41 26.17
N GLY A 409 -18.83 3.71 24.92
CA GLY A 409 -19.78 3.96 23.85
C GLY A 409 -19.56 3.10 22.64
N ALA A 410 -20.40 3.29 21.63
CA ALA A 410 -20.30 2.56 20.37
C ALA A 410 -20.52 3.44 19.15
N GLY A 411 -20.06 2.97 18.01
CA GLY A 411 -20.37 3.54 16.73
C GLY A 411 -20.00 2.60 15.58
N GLN A 412 -20.40 2.99 14.37
CA GLN A 412 -20.17 2.14 13.21
C GLN A 412 -18.74 2.26 12.67
N PHE A 413 -18.28 1.27 11.94
CA PHE A 413 -16.90 1.11 11.46
C PHE A 413 -16.31 2.41 10.87
N TRP A 414 -17.01 3.05 9.93
CA TRP A 414 -16.49 4.24 9.23
C TRP A 414 -16.43 5.47 10.12
N THR A 415 -17.26 5.52 11.13
CA THR A 415 -17.38 6.63 12.07
C THR A 415 -16.35 6.56 13.19
N VAL A 416 -16.17 5.37 13.81
CA VAL A 416 -15.42 5.28 15.06
C VAL A 416 -13.93 5.02 14.92
N ARG A 417 -13.45 4.55 13.77
CA ARG A 417 -12.05 4.14 13.59
C ARG A 417 -11.06 5.28 13.84
N LEU A 418 -11.36 6.46 13.34
CA LEU A 418 -10.48 7.62 13.53
C LEU A 418 -10.50 8.10 14.99
N PRO A 419 -11.66 8.37 15.66
CA PRO A 419 -11.69 8.67 17.07
C PRO A 419 -10.99 7.61 17.92
N LYS A 420 -11.32 6.33 17.75
CA LYS A 420 -10.73 5.20 18.49
C LYS A 420 -9.20 5.18 18.46
N LEU A 421 -8.57 5.52 17.33
CA LEU A 421 -7.11 5.57 17.21
C LEU A 421 -6.49 6.70 18.04
N HIS A 422 -7.24 7.76 18.33
CA HIS A 422 -6.79 8.96 19.03
C HIS A 422 -7.23 9.05 20.48
N LEU A 423 -8.00 8.07 21.00
CA LEU A 423 -8.35 7.96 22.41
C LEU A 423 -7.15 7.51 23.25
N ASP A 424 -7.11 7.92 24.52
CA ASP A 424 -6.17 7.42 25.50
C ASP A 424 -6.40 5.92 25.77
N ASP A 425 -7.68 5.52 25.88
CA ASP A 425 -8.12 4.12 25.93
C ASP A 425 -9.01 3.79 24.72
N PRO A 426 -8.49 3.14 23.69
CA PRO A 426 -9.28 2.73 22.53
C PRO A 426 -10.45 1.80 22.83
N ALA A 427 -10.45 1.07 23.95
CA ALA A 427 -11.53 0.16 24.34
C ALA A 427 -12.82 0.91 24.71
N GLN A 428 -12.74 2.19 25.07
CA GLN A 428 -13.93 3.01 25.39
C GLN A 428 -14.88 3.21 24.19
N LEU A 429 -14.44 2.96 22.96
CA LEU A 429 -15.28 3.16 21.77
C LEU A 429 -15.38 1.86 20.95
N VAL A 430 -16.49 1.14 21.13
CA VAL A 430 -16.73 -0.18 20.53
C VAL A 430 -17.24 -0.05 19.10
N GLN A 431 -16.66 -0.84 18.20
CA GLN A 431 -17.07 -0.91 16.80
C GLN A 431 -18.27 -1.86 16.63
N VAL A 432 -19.40 -1.35 16.16
CA VAL A 432 -20.64 -2.11 16.00
C VAL A 432 -21.26 -1.93 14.61
N ASP A 433 -22.28 -2.77 14.31
CA ASP A 433 -23.18 -2.53 13.18
C ASP A 433 -24.37 -1.63 13.60
N HIS A 434 -25.27 -1.35 12.66
CA HIS A 434 -26.46 -0.50 12.91
C HIS A 434 -27.49 -1.13 13.85
N GLU A 435 -27.38 -2.41 14.18
CA GLU A 435 -28.22 -3.14 15.15
C GLU A 435 -27.54 -3.30 16.52
N LEU A 436 -26.44 -2.57 16.75
CA LEU A 436 -25.62 -2.62 17.97
C LEU A 436 -24.98 -3.99 18.24
N ARG A 437 -24.73 -4.80 17.17
CA ARG A 437 -23.98 -6.05 17.30
C ARG A 437 -22.50 -5.78 17.05
N GLY A 438 -21.61 -6.45 17.80
CA GLY A 438 -20.18 -6.31 17.61
C GLY A 438 -19.79 -6.61 16.17
N TYR A 439 -19.18 -5.64 15.46
CA TYR A 439 -18.75 -5.78 14.06
C TYR A 439 -17.27 -6.16 14.01
N ALA A 440 -17.01 -7.49 13.96
CA ALA A 440 -15.68 -8.07 14.04
C ALA A 440 -14.93 -7.95 12.69
N TRP A 441 -14.51 -6.75 12.32
CA TRP A 441 -13.80 -6.42 11.11
C TRP A 441 -12.66 -5.42 11.37
N LEU A 442 -11.41 -5.84 11.20
CA LEU A 442 -10.18 -5.04 11.40
C LEU A 442 -10.10 -4.43 12.82
N VAL A 443 -10.48 -5.19 13.84
CA VAL A 443 -10.60 -4.76 15.22
C VAL A 443 -10.14 -5.87 16.16
N ASP A 444 -9.70 -5.53 17.38
CA ASP A 444 -9.46 -6.51 18.43
C ASP A 444 -10.80 -6.94 19.02
N ARG A 445 -11.05 -8.26 19.12
CA ARG A 445 -12.32 -8.79 19.63
C ARG A 445 -12.51 -8.57 21.12
N HIS A 446 -11.41 -8.33 21.88
CA HIS A 446 -11.51 -7.96 23.29
C HIS A 446 -12.28 -6.65 23.50
N ASP A 447 -12.34 -5.77 22.48
CA ASP A 447 -13.18 -4.56 22.54
C ASP A 447 -14.67 -4.87 22.77
N PHE A 448 -15.12 -6.08 22.50
CA PHE A 448 -16.51 -6.51 22.68
C PHE A 448 -16.79 -7.13 24.05
N ASP A 449 -15.78 -7.29 24.93
CA ASP A 449 -15.92 -7.87 26.26
C ASP A 449 -16.54 -6.87 27.27
N VAL A 450 -17.32 -5.92 26.74
CA VAL A 450 -18.07 -4.93 27.53
C VAL A 450 -19.54 -5.32 27.62
N GLY A 451 -20.17 -5.09 28.77
CA GLY A 451 -21.56 -5.50 28.99
C GLY A 451 -22.58 -4.67 28.21
N GLY A 452 -22.26 -3.45 27.88
CA GLY A 452 -23.10 -2.51 27.12
C GLY A 452 -22.49 -1.14 27.03
N VAL A 453 -23.17 -0.24 26.34
CA VAL A 453 -22.71 1.12 26.04
C VAL A 453 -23.69 2.16 26.51
N THR A 454 -23.20 3.34 26.87
CA THR A 454 -23.99 4.45 27.44
C THR A 454 -24.05 5.66 26.51
N PHE A 455 -23.35 5.62 25.37
CA PHE A 455 -23.46 6.65 24.33
C PHE A 455 -23.20 6.05 22.96
N LEU A 456 -23.65 6.74 21.89
CA LEU A 456 -23.40 6.39 20.51
C LEU A 456 -22.72 7.55 19.79
N VAL A 457 -21.79 7.23 18.89
CA VAL A 457 -21.14 8.23 18.03
C VAL A 457 -21.64 8.04 16.60
N GLU A 458 -22.06 9.15 15.99
CA GLU A 458 -22.59 9.21 14.63
C GLU A 458 -21.82 10.22 13.78
N ASP A 459 -21.82 10.00 12.46
CA ASP A 459 -21.43 10.96 11.43
C ASP A 459 -22.28 10.80 10.17
N ALA A 460 -21.93 11.49 9.08
CA ALA A 460 -22.64 11.40 7.81
C ALA A 460 -22.57 10.01 7.13
N GLN A 461 -21.67 9.12 7.58
CA GLN A 461 -21.53 7.76 7.05
C GLN A 461 -22.32 6.72 7.89
N THR A 462 -22.84 7.15 9.04
CA THR A 462 -23.60 6.27 9.94
C THR A 462 -24.91 5.84 9.30
N VAL A 463 -25.10 4.54 9.15
CA VAL A 463 -26.38 3.96 8.75
C VAL A 463 -27.37 4.16 9.90
N PRO A 464 -28.64 4.56 9.65
CA PRO A 464 -29.61 4.75 10.70
C PRO A 464 -29.72 3.56 11.64
N TRP A 465 -29.71 3.83 12.95
CA TRP A 465 -29.74 2.81 13.98
C TRP A 465 -31.08 2.03 13.97
N SER A 466 -30.97 0.73 14.15
CA SER A 466 -32.07 -0.20 14.41
C SER A 466 -31.83 -0.85 15.78
N LEU A 467 -31.97 -0.06 16.85
CA LEU A 467 -31.63 -0.48 18.18
C LEU A 467 -32.60 -1.55 18.73
N PRO A 468 -32.10 -2.48 19.57
CA PRO A 468 -32.92 -3.55 20.16
C PRO A 468 -34.00 -3.04 21.11
N ALA A 469 -33.81 -1.82 21.67
CA ALA A 469 -34.79 -1.12 22.48
C ALA A 469 -34.83 0.37 22.10
N PRO A 470 -35.96 1.05 22.18
CA PRO A 470 -36.01 2.49 21.97
C PRO A 470 -35.08 3.20 22.98
N ALA A 471 -34.13 3.97 22.44
CA ALA A 471 -33.22 4.78 23.22
C ALA A 471 -33.42 6.25 22.82
N VAL A 472 -33.71 7.08 23.82
CA VAL A 472 -33.78 8.52 23.64
C VAL A 472 -32.55 9.09 24.33
N PRO A 473 -31.69 9.84 23.62
CA PRO A 473 -30.54 10.48 24.24
C PRO A 473 -31.00 11.51 25.29
N ASP A 474 -30.36 11.51 26.45
CA ASP A 474 -30.54 12.56 27.47
C ASP A 474 -29.95 13.88 26.98
N GLU A 475 -28.82 13.79 26.25
CA GLU A 475 -28.14 14.91 25.65
C GLU A 475 -27.58 14.53 24.27
N VAL A 476 -27.48 15.50 23.35
CA VAL A 476 -26.82 15.38 22.06
C VAL A 476 -25.69 16.38 21.98
N ILE A 477 -24.46 15.90 21.99
CA ILE A 477 -23.26 16.75 21.89
C ILE A 477 -22.88 16.87 20.42
N ASP A 478 -22.89 18.11 19.92
CA ASP A 478 -22.50 18.42 18.53
C ASP A 478 -21.00 18.70 18.45
N CYS A 479 -20.28 17.78 17.82
CA CYS A 479 -18.85 17.88 17.53
C CYS A 479 -18.60 18.10 16.03
N GLY A 480 -19.38 18.92 15.36
CA GLY A 480 -19.23 19.26 13.94
C GLY A 480 -19.65 18.12 13.04
N ARG A 481 -18.72 17.42 12.41
CA ARG A 481 -19.04 16.23 11.60
C ARG A 481 -19.51 15.03 12.43
N TYR A 482 -19.20 14.98 13.73
CA TYR A 482 -19.67 13.95 14.65
C TYR A 482 -20.79 14.46 15.55
N ARG A 483 -21.62 13.55 15.99
CA ARG A 483 -22.58 13.76 17.07
C ARG A 483 -22.43 12.63 18.09
N ILE A 484 -22.45 12.98 19.36
CA ILE A 484 -22.49 12.01 20.45
C ILE A 484 -23.90 12.01 21.01
N LEU A 485 -24.56 10.86 20.98
CA LEU A 485 -25.86 10.63 21.56
C LEU A 485 -25.64 10.08 22.98
N ASP A 486 -25.62 10.94 23.96
CA ASP A 486 -25.44 10.55 25.37
C ASP A 486 -26.75 10.01 25.93
N LEU A 487 -26.72 8.78 26.45
CA LEU A 487 -27.86 8.09 27.00
C LEU A 487 -27.90 8.15 28.56
N GLY A 488 -27.03 8.97 29.16
CA GLY A 488 -26.90 9.11 30.61
C GLY A 488 -26.61 7.78 31.28
N ASP A 489 -27.52 7.39 32.21
CA ASP A 489 -27.43 6.12 32.94
C ASP A 489 -28.03 4.92 32.17
N THR A 490 -28.63 5.16 31.01
CA THR A 490 -29.21 4.10 30.18
C THR A 490 -28.12 3.29 29.49
N VAL A 491 -28.07 2.00 29.84
CA VAL A 491 -27.12 1.06 29.23
C VAL A 491 -27.79 0.28 28.10
N LEU A 492 -27.28 0.39 26.91
CA LEU A 492 -27.68 -0.45 25.77
C LEU A 492 -26.82 -1.71 25.73
N PRO A 493 -27.42 -2.91 25.86
CA PRO A 493 -26.65 -4.15 25.77
C PRO A 493 -26.09 -4.34 24.37
N LEU A 494 -24.84 -4.76 24.28
CA LEU A 494 -24.25 -5.19 23.00
C LEU A 494 -24.83 -6.52 22.54
N GLY A 495 -25.20 -6.59 21.26
CA GLY A 495 -25.54 -7.83 20.62
C GLY A 495 -24.29 -8.71 20.33
N PRO A 496 -24.50 -9.98 19.97
CA PRO A 496 -23.40 -10.92 19.68
C PRO A 496 -22.51 -10.42 18.55
N GLN A 497 -21.26 -10.84 18.59
CA GLN A 497 -20.30 -10.57 17.50
C GLN A 497 -20.78 -11.21 16.18
N ARG A 498 -20.51 -10.52 15.09
CA ARG A 498 -20.87 -10.95 13.74
C ARG A 498 -19.69 -10.80 12.76
#